data_84f4825b14e4d339b7fa8e8b23b06fc7
#
_entry.id   84f4825b14e4d339b7fa8e8b23b06fc7
#
_cell.length_a   1.000
_cell.length_b   1.000
_cell.length_c   1.000
_cell.angle_alpha   90.00
_cell.angle_beta   90.00
_cell.angle_gamma   90.00
#
_symmetry.space_group_name_H-M   'P 1'
#
loop_
_entity.id
_entity.type
_entity.pdbx_description
1 polymer ?
#
loop_
_entity_poly.entity_id
_entity_poly.type
_entity_poly.pdbx_seq_one_letter_code
_entity_poly.pdbx_strand_id
1 'polypeptide(L)'
;MAKQKKIIEQNYLENIPVKNEALRWEKDEAGIVTLFVHNTGIMNKIMQKLLKKPEYTQVHLDENGSFIWPLIDGKTDILELGLKVKEHFGEEAEPLYPRIAKFFQVLESYAFISLKTKDGSKKEK
;
A
#
# COMPACT_ATOMS: atom_id res chain seq x y z
N MET A 1 24.72 7.72 7.35
CA MET A 1 23.59 7.61 6.44
C MET A 1 22.86 6.29 6.58
N ALA A 2 23.57 5.17 6.53
CA ALA A 2 22.92 3.87 6.64
C ALA A 2 22.22 3.68 7.98
N LYS A 3 22.83 4.13 9.08
CA LYS A 3 22.27 4.05 10.40
C LYS A 3 20.96 4.84 10.49
N GLN A 4 20.99 6.05 9.94
CA GLN A 4 19.84 6.94 9.98
C GLN A 4 18.67 6.37 9.18
N LYS A 5 18.98 5.78 8.03
CA LYS A 5 17.97 5.16 7.20
C LYS A 5 17.32 3.99 7.94
N LYS A 6 18.13 3.21 8.63
CA LYS A 6 17.62 2.07 9.39
C LYS A 6 16.67 2.51 10.51
N ILE A 7 17.03 3.60 11.18
CA ILE A 7 16.17 4.15 12.23
C ILE A 7 14.85 4.63 11.65
N ILE A 8 14.91 5.29 10.51
CA ILE A 8 13.71 5.79 9.83
C ILE A 8 12.81 4.61 9.44
N GLU A 9 13.39 3.55 8.91
CA GLU A 9 12.61 2.38 8.51
C GLU A 9 11.94 1.73 9.72
N GLN A 10 12.63 1.68 10.84
CA GLN A 10 12.09 1.10 12.04
C GLN A 10 10.91 1.92 12.56
N ASN A 11 11.04 3.24 12.58
CA ASN A 11 9.94 4.10 12.96
C ASN A 11 8.79 3.99 11.98
N TYR A 12 9.11 3.88 10.71
CA TYR A 12 8.10 3.75 9.67
C TYR A 12 7.23 2.52 9.91
N LEU A 13 7.85 1.42 10.31
CA LEU A 13 7.15 0.17 10.51
C LEU A 13 6.17 0.21 11.68
N GLU A 14 6.31 1.19 12.55
CA GLU A 14 5.38 1.34 13.67
C GLU A 14 4.10 2.08 13.29
N ASN A 15 4.05 2.62 12.09
CA ASN A 15 2.84 3.29 11.63
C ASN A 15 1.76 2.28 11.28
N ILE A 16 0.52 2.72 11.39
CA ILE A 16 -0.64 1.87 11.10
C ILE A 16 -1.25 2.32 9.79
N PRO A 17 -1.26 1.45 8.77
CA PRO A 17 -1.86 1.83 7.49
C PRO A 17 -3.37 1.77 7.54
N VAL A 18 -4.00 2.71 6.85
CA VAL A 18 -5.45 2.81 6.75
C VAL A 18 -5.80 2.90 5.28
N LYS A 19 -6.67 2.01 4.81
CA LYS A 19 -7.08 2.03 3.40
C LYS A 19 -7.84 3.31 3.09
N ASN A 20 -7.64 3.79 1.86
CA ASN A 20 -8.46 4.87 1.34
C ASN A 20 -9.85 4.30 1.03
N GLU A 21 -10.84 4.71 1.80
CA GLU A 21 -12.19 4.16 1.67
C GLU A 21 -12.85 4.49 0.34
N ALA A 22 -12.39 5.52 -0.32
CA ALA A 22 -12.92 5.88 -1.64
C ALA A 22 -12.38 4.98 -2.74
N LEU A 23 -11.36 4.18 -2.43
CA LEU A 23 -10.71 3.33 -3.42
C LEU A 23 -11.39 1.98 -3.47
N ARG A 24 -11.97 1.65 -4.63
CA ARG A 24 -12.59 0.34 -4.82
C ARG A 24 -11.53 -0.70 -5.12
N TRP A 25 -11.72 -1.91 -4.65
CA TRP A 25 -10.81 -3.00 -4.92
C TRP A 25 -11.55 -4.33 -4.97
N GLU A 26 -10.96 -5.28 -5.67
CA GLU A 26 -11.53 -6.63 -5.80
C GLU A 26 -10.42 -7.65 -5.73
N LYS A 27 -10.78 -8.85 -5.32
CA LYS A 27 -9.85 -9.97 -5.27
C LYS A 27 -10.38 -11.05 -6.19
N ASP A 28 -9.55 -11.53 -7.11
CA ASP A 28 -10.00 -12.53 -8.08
C ASP A 28 -9.84 -13.96 -7.53
N GLU A 29 -10.19 -14.94 -8.35
CA GLU A 29 -10.11 -16.33 -7.95
C GLU A 29 -8.69 -16.80 -7.66
N ALA A 30 -7.72 -16.19 -8.30
CA ALA A 30 -6.32 -16.52 -8.05
C ALA A 30 -5.79 -15.83 -6.80
N GLY A 31 -6.59 -15.00 -6.15
CA GLY A 31 -6.18 -14.28 -4.96
C GLY A 31 -5.48 -12.98 -5.24
N ILE A 32 -5.50 -12.51 -6.47
CA ILE A 32 -4.83 -11.25 -6.84
C ILE A 32 -5.78 -10.08 -6.65
N VAL A 33 -5.31 -9.08 -5.92
CA VAL A 33 -6.07 -7.87 -5.64
C VAL A 33 -5.88 -6.86 -6.75
N THR A 34 -6.97 -6.29 -7.23
CA THR A 34 -6.96 -5.22 -8.21
C THR A 34 -7.55 -3.97 -7.57
N LEU A 35 -6.82 -2.86 -7.67
CA LEU A 35 -7.29 -1.56 -7.20
C LEU A 35 -7.81 -0.78 -8.39
N PHE A 36 -8.97 -0.16 -8.22
CA PHE A 36 -9.59 0.63 -9.28
C PHE A 36 -9.37 2.10 -8.97
N VAL A 37 -8.43 2.71 -9.66
CA VAL A 37 -8.01 4.08 -9.41
C VAL A 37 -8.72 5.01 -10.37
N HIS A 38 -9.51 5.92 -9.82
CA HIS A 38 -10.23 6.87 -10.64
C HIS A 38 -9.29 7.94 -11.17
N ASN A 39 -9.26 8.10 -12.48
CA ASN A 39 -8.41 9.09 -13.12
C ASN A 39 -9.11 10.45 -13.06
N THR A 40 -8.70 11.27 -12.11
CA THR A 40 -9.27 12.58 -11.88
C THR A 40 -8.27 13.66 -12.21
N GLY A 41 -8.75 14.90 -12.30
CA GLY A 41 -7.89 16.03 -12.57
C GLY A 41 -8.07 16.54 -13.97
N ILE A 42 -7.79 17.82 -14.16
CA ILE A 42 -8.04 18.48 -15.43
C ILE A 42 -7.25 17.85 -16.56
N MET A 43 -5.98 17.60 -16.33
CA MET A 43 -5.15 17.01 -17.36
C MET A 43 -5.61 15.61 -17.72
N ASN A 44 -6.00 14.83 -16.73
CA ASN A 44 -6.50 13.49 -16.99
C ASN A 44 -7.78 13.52 -17.81
N LYS A 45 -8.66 14.46 -17.51
CA LYS A 45 -9.91 14.58 -18.28
C LYS A 45 -9.64 14.94 -19.72
N ILE A 46 -8.71 15.84 -19.95
CA ILE A 46 -8.33 16.19 -21.32
C ILE A 46 -7.73 15.00 -22.03
N MET A 47 -6.85 14.29 -21.36
CA MET A 47 -6.22 13.10 -21.96
C MET A 47 -7.24 12.01 -22.24
N GLN A 48 -8.18 11.81 -21.34
CA GLN A 48 -9.23 10.83 -21.56
C GLN A 48 -10.04 11.17 -22.80
N LYS A 49 -10.36 12.43 -22.97
CA LYS A 49 -11.17 12.89 -24.09
C LYS A 49 -10.42 12.72 -25.41
N LEU A 50 -9.14 13.09 -25.41
CA LEU A 50 -8.33 13.05 -26.62
C LEU A 50 -7.85 11.66 -26.97
N LEU A 51 -7.45 10.88 -25.95
CA LEU A 51 -6.86 9.57 -26.14
C LEU A 51 -7.82 8.44 -25.81
N LYS A 52 -9.04 8.77 -25.42
CA LYS A 52 -10.06 7.78 -25.07
C LYS A 52 -9.59 6.82 -23.98
N LYS A 53 -8.86 7.36 -23.00
CA LYS A 53 -8.43 6.55 -21.87
C LYS A 53 -9.62 6.22 -20.98
N PRO A 54 -9.59 5.07 -20.31
CA PRO A 54 -10.68 4.71 -19.41
C PRO A 54 -10.73 5.65 -18.21
N GLU A 55 -11.92 5.75 -17.63
CA GLU A 55 -12.12 6.57 -16.44
C GLU A 55 -11.36 6.03 -15.24
N TYR A 56 -11.14 4.73 -15.19
CA TYR A 56 -10.44 4.06 -14.11
C TYR A 56 -9.20 3.37 -14.62
N THR A 57 -8.17 3.38 -13.81
CA THR A 57 -6.96 2.59 -14.06
C THR A 57 -6.97 1.42 -13.10
N GLN A 58 -6.75 0.21 -13.64
CA GLN A 58 -6.67 -0.99 -12.82
C GLN A 58 -5.23 -1.24 -12.42
N VAL A 59 -4.98 -1.38 -11.13
CA VAL A 59 -3.66 -1.68 -10.62
C VAL A 59 -3.71 -3.06 -9.97
N HIS A 60 -2.98 -4.00 -10.53
CA HIS A 60 -2.92 -5.36 -10.00
C HIS A 60 -1.76 -5.48 -9.05
N LEU A 61 -2.03 -5.90 -7.82
CA LEU A 61 -0.99 -6.12 -6.84
C LEU A 61 -0.36 -7.50 -7.07
N ASP A 62 0.93 -7.62 -6.72
CA ASP A 62 1.58 -8.92 -6.82
C ASP A 62 1.08 -9.84 -5.69
N GLU A 63 1.65 -11.04 -5.60
CA GLU A 63 1.24 -11.99 -4.58
C GLU A 63 1.37 -11.44 -3.17
N ASN A 64 2.50 -10.79 -2.89
CA ASN A 64 2.73 -10.25 -1.55
C ASN A 64 1.74 -9.14 -1.23
N GLY A 65 1.57 -8.22 -2.17
CA GLY A 65 0.63 -7.12 -1.98
C GLY A 65 -0.80 -7.59 -1.86
N SER A 66 -1.16 -8.59 -2.65
CA SER A 66 -2.51 -9.15 -2.60
C SER A 66 -2.79 -9.84 -1.28
N PHE A 67 -1.76 -10.44 -0.68
CA PHE A 67 -1.89 -11.04 0.64
C PHE A 67 -2.06 -9.97 1.72
N ILE A 68 -1.29 -8.88 1.63
CA ILE A 68 -1.29 -7.84 2.65
C ILE A 68 -2.54 -6.97 2.59
N TRP A 69 -2.98 -6.61 1.40
CA TRP A 69 -4.04 -5.62 1.23
C TRP A 69 -5.29 -5.90 2.07
N PRO A 70 -5.86 -7.12 2.03
CA PRO A 70 -7.05 -7.38 2.84
C PRO A 70 -6.81 -7.34 4.35
N LEU A 71 -5.55 -7.47 4.78
CA LEU A 71 -5.21 -7.47 6.19
C LEU A 71 -5.11 -6.06 6.78
N ILE A 72 -5.07 -5.03 5.92
CA ILE A 72 -5.01 -3.66 6.38
C ILE A 72 -6.36 -3.30 7.00
N ASP A 73 -6.37 -3.14 8.31
CA ASP A 73 -7.61 -2.94 9.06
C ASP A 73 -7.66 -1.61 9.82
N GLY A 74 -6.64 -0.77 9.67
CA GLY A 74 -6.58 0.49 10.38
C GLY A 74 -6.19 0.36 11.84
N LYS A 75 -5.80 -0.84 12.27
CA LYS A 75 -5.41 -1.10 13.66
C LYS A 75 -4.07 -1.78 13.78
N THR A 76 -3.65 -2.51 12.76
CA THR A 76 -2.42 -3.30 12.77
C THR A 76 -1.30 -2.50 12.14
N ASP A 77 -0.15 -2.44 12.80
CA ASP A 77 0.97 -1.68 12.24
C ASP A 77 1.68 -2.47 11.14
N ILE A 78 2.56 -1.76 10.43
CA ILE A 78 3.27 -2.36 9.30
C ILE A 78 4.16 -3.51 9.75
N LEU A 79 4.79 -3.37 10.91
CA LEU A 79 5.66 -4.43 11.42
C LEU A 79 4.90 -5.74 11.58
N GLU A 80 3.73 -5.68 12.20
CA GLU A 80 2.93 -6.88 12.41
C GLU A 80 2.44 -7.46 11.11
N LEU A 81 2.06 -6.61 10.16
CA LEU A 81 1.67 -7.08 8.84
C LEU A 81 2.84 -7.78 8.15
N GLY A 82 4.04 -7.26 8.33
CA GLY A 82 5.24 -7.89 7.79
C GLY A 82 5.49 -9.26 8.37
N LEU A 83 5.25 -9.40 9.68
CA LEU A 83 5.43 -10.71 10.33
C LEU A 83 4.44 -11.73 9.77
N LYS A 84 3.23 -11.29 9.45
CA LYS A 84 2.25 -12.18 8.83
C LYS A 84 2.70 -12.60 7.42
N VAL A 85 3.32 -11.69 6.69
CA VAL A 85 3.87 -12.02 5.38
C VAL A 85 4.95 -13.07 5.51
N LYS A 86 5.85 -12.89 6.47
CA LYS A 86 6.91 -13.86 6.69
C LYS A 86 6.36 -15.23 7.08
N GLU A 87 5.35 -15.23 7.91
CA GLU A 87 4.72 -16.48 8.32
C GLU A 87 4.12 -17.22 7.14
N HIS A 88 3.51 -16.47 6.22
CA HIS A 88 2.83 -17.06 5.08
C HIS A 88 3.81 -17.50 3.98
N PHE A 89 4.78 -16.65 3.65
CA PHE A 89 5.68 -16.90 2.52
C PHE A 89 7.03 -17.48 2.91
N GLY A 90 7.38 -17.44 4.20
CA GLY A 90 8.65 -17.97 4.66
C GLY A 90 9.83 -17.21 4.11
N GLU A 91 10.85 -17.95 3.66
CA GLU A 91 12.07 -17.33 3.18
C GLU A 91 11.89 -16.49 1.92
N GLU A 92 10.85 -16.76 1.16
CA GLU A 92 10.56 -15.97 -0.03
C GLU A 92 10.24 -14.53 0.31
N ALA A 93 9.86 -14.26 1.54
CA ALA A 93 9.55 -12.90 1.96
C ALA A 93 10.79 -12.05 2.22
N GLU A 94 11.97 -12.67 2.32
CA GLU A 94 13.20 -11.95 2.64
C GLU A 94 13.78 -11.25 1.42
N PRO A 95 14.40 -10.10 1.56
CA PRO A 95 14.54 -9.31 2.80
C PRO A 95 13.25 -8.61 3.16
N LEU A 96 12.69 -9.00 4.30
CA LEU A 96 11.31 -8.62 4.65
C LEU A 96 11.11 -7.12 4.84
N TYR A 97 11.90 -6.51 5.73
CA TYR A 97 11.62 -5.13 6.12
C TYR A 97 11.82 -4.11 5.01
N PRO A 98 12.91 -4.19 4.23
CA PRO A 98 13.04 -3.25 3.11
C PRO A 98 11.92 -3.40 2.07
N ARG A 99 11.50 -4.62 1.84
CA ARG A 99 10.47 -4.88 0.84
C ARG A 99 9.11 -4.37 1.30
N ILE A 100 8.74 -4.64 2.56
CA ILE A 100 7.45 -4.20 3.04
C ILE A 100 7.41 -2.69 3.23
N ALA A 101 8.51 -2.08 3.65
CA ALA A 101 8.56 -0.63 3.77
C ALA A 101 8.37 0.02 2.40
N LYS A 102 9.05 -0.52 1.39
CA LYS A 102 8.91 0.00 0.03
C LYS A 102 7.48 -0.13 -0.48
N PHE A 103 6.87 -1.26 -0.21
CA PHE A 103 5.50 -1.51 -0.63
C PHE A 103 4.55 -0.45 -0.05
N PHE A 104 4.64 -0.21 1.25
CA PHE A 104 3.75 0.76 1.88
C PHE A 104 4.08 2.18 1.49
N GLN A 105 5.36 2.50 1.25
CA GLN A 105 5.73 3.83 0.77
C GLN A 105 5.11 4.10 -0.60
N VAL A 106 5.11 3.11 -1.47
CA VAL A 106 4.49 3.25 -2.78
C VAL A 106 2.99 3.45 -2.65
N LEU A 107 2.32 2.64 -1.82
CA LEU A 107 0.89 2.79 -1.62
C LEU A 107 0.55 4.17 -1.07
N GLU A 108 1.35 4.65 -0.13
CA GLU A 108 1.11 5.97 0.45
C GLU A 108 1.30 7.07 -0.57
N SER A 109 2.32 6.95 -1.42
CA SER A 109 2.62 7.97 -2.42
C SER A 109 1.50 8.12 -3.45
N TYR A 110 0.75 7.06 -3.69
CA TYR A 110 -0.40 7.14 -4.58
C TYR A 110 -1.71 7.40 -3.85
N ALA A 111 -1.64 7.65 -2.56
CA ALA A 111 -2.82 7.91 -1.73
C ALA A 111 -3.79 6.71 -1.69
N PHE A 112 -3.28 5.51 -1.92
CA PHE A 112 -4.08 4.30 -1.75
C PHE A 112 -4.30 4.00 -0.27
N ILE A 113 -3.38 4.44 0.58
CA ILE A 113 -3.49 4.33 2.03
C ILE A 113 -3.02 5.64 2.64
N SER A 114 -3.35 5.82 3.92
CA SER A 114 -2.73 6.83 4.76
C SER A 114 -2.11 6.10 5.94
N LEU A 115 -1.24 6.80 6.66
CA LEU A 115 -0.58 6.23 7.82
C LEU A 115 -0.94 7.04 9.05
N LYS A 116 -1.12 6.35 10.16
CA LYS A 116 -1.32 7.01 11.44
C LYS A 116 -0.39 6.38 12.46
N THR A 117 -0.13 7.11 13.54
CA THR A 117 0.72 6.60 14.61
C THR A 117 -0.12 5.78 15.58
N LYS A 118 0.55 5.05 16.44
CA LYS A 118 -0.15 4.19 17.40
C LYS A 118 -1.00 4.97 18.40
N ASP A 119 -0.70 6.25 18.59
CA ASP A 119 -1.51 7.09 19.46
C ASP A 119 -2.74 7.65 18.75
N GLY A 120 -2.95 7.25 17.50
CA GLY A 120 -4.13 7.66 16.75
C GLY A 120 -3.95 8.91 15.90
N SER A 121 -2.81 9.58 16.01
CA SER A 121 -2.55 10.78 15.21
C SER A 121 -2.15 10.39 13.79
N LYS A 122 -2.62 11.19 12.83
CA LYS A 122 -2.18 10.98 11.46
C LYS A 122 -0.75 11.46 11.31
N LYS A 123 0.02 10.73 10.52
CA LYS A 123 1.39 11.13 10.25
C LYS A 123 1.38 12.34 9.34
N GLU A 124 2.16 13.34 9.71
CA GLU A 124 2.34 14.52 8.87
C GLU A 124 3.58 14.36 8.02
N LYS A 125 3.51 14.91 6.85
CA LYS A 125 4.65 14.90 5.96
C LYS A 125 5.55 16.05 6.16
#